data_382d0a772355ea9684dcef7f089d4689
#
_entry.id   382d0a772355ea9684dcef7f089d4689
#
_cell.length_a   1.000
_cell.length_b   1.000
_cell.length_c   1.000
_cell.angle_alpha   90.00
_cell.angle_beta   90.00
_cell.angle_gamma   90.00
#
_symmetry.space_group_name_H-M   'P 1'
#
loop_
_entity.id
_entity.type
_entity.pdbx_description
1 polymer ?
#
loop_
_entity_poly.entity_id
_entity_poly.type
_entity_poly.pdbx_seq_one_letter_code
_entity_poly.pdbx_strand_id
1 'polypeptide(L)'
;MLLAVPAEHTEGERRVALIPDAVKKLVRAGLTVQVESGAGKHAGFADSLYEEAGAGITTDRGSLLKGADIVLRVRKPSVDEVSSLKQGAIHVSYLDPYNEGALVDKLTEAGVTSISMEMIPRTTRAQKMDALSSQANLAGYVMVIQAASKLDRILPMMMTPAGTLSPAKVFVIGAGVAGLQAIATAKRLGA
;
A
#
# COMPACT_ATOMS: atom_id res chain seq x y z
N MET A 1 -15.43 -8.91 16.50
CA MET A 1 -15.19 -7.70 15.69
C MET A 1 -14.85 -8.16 14.28
N LEU A 2 -15.60 -7.68 13.28
CA LEU A 2 -15.42 -8.03 11.87
C LEU A 2 -14.53 -6.99 11.16
N LEU A 3 -13.44 -7.45 10.59
CA LEU A 3 -12.54 -6.66 9.75
C LEU A 3 -12.76 -7.03 8.29
N ALA A 4 -13.05 -6.04 7.46
CA ALA A 4 -13.29 -6.19 6.04
C ALA A 4 -12.12 -5.63 5.21
N VAL A 5 -11.77 -6.34 4.15
CA VAL A 5 -10.79 -5.90 3.14
C VAL A 5 -11.47 -5.93 1.77
N PRO A 6 -12.03 -4.83 1.31
CA PRO A 6 -12.62 -4.74 -0.03
C PRO A 6 -11.53 -4.71 -1.11
N ALA A 7 -11.87 -5.12 -2.33
CA ALA A 7 -11.00 -5.00 -3.48
C ALA A 7 -10.80 -3.53 -3.88
N GLU A 8 -9.61 -3.19 -4.35
CA GLU A 8 -9.32 -1.86 -4.90
C GLU A 8 -9.84 -1.78 -6.35
N HIS A 9 -10.57 -0.71 -6.66
CA HIS A 9 -11.13 -0.49 -7.99
C HIS A 9 -10.50 0.71 -8.72
N THR A 10 -9.57 1.41 -8.05
CA THR A 10 -8.84 2.53 -8.68
C THR A 10 -7.92 1.99 -9.77
N GLU A 11 -8.02 2.55 -10.96
CA GLU A 11 -7.17 2.16 -12.10
C GLU A 11 -5.68 2.25 -11.73
N GLY A 12 -4.93 1.21 -12.04
CA GLY A 12 -3.50 1.10 -11.74
C GLY A 12 -3.17 0.73 -10.29
N GLU A 13 -4.14 0.68 -9.36
CA GLU A 13 -3.87 0.20 -8.01
C GLU A 13 -3.75 -1.33 -8.01
N ARG A 14 -2.58 -1.82 -7.62
CA ARG A 14 -2.29 -3.26 -7.57
C ARG A 14 -2.05 -3.77 -6.16
N ARG A 15 -2.00 -2.87 -5.18
CA ARG A 15 -1.78 -3.23 -3.78
C ARG A 15 -3.08 -3.72 -3.15
N VAL A 16 -2.94 -4.46 -2.06
CA VAL A 16 -4.03 -4.84 -1.17
C VAL A 16 -3.70 -4.35 0.24
N ALA A 17 -4.71 -3.94 0.99
CA ALA A 17 -4.50 -3.38 2.32
C ALA A 17 -3.98 -4.40 3.34
N LEU A 18 -4.29 -5.68 3.15
CA LEU A 18 -3.93 -6.74 4.07
C LEU A 18 -3.43 -7.98 3.30
N ILE A 19 -2.26 -8.47 3.63
CA ILE A 19 -1.68 -9.70 3.05
C ILE A 19 -2.02 -10.93 3.92
N PRO A 20 -2.00 -12.16 3.38
CA PRO A 20 -2.36 -13.38 4.13
C PRO A 20 -1.61 -13.56 5.45
N ASP A 21 -0.31 -13.25 5.51
CA ASP A 21 0.46 -13.35 6.75
C ASP A 21 0.01 -12.38 7.85
N ALA A 22 -0.51 -11.21 7.48
CA ALA A 22 -1.10 -10.28 8.43
C ALA A 22 -2.49 -10.76 8.88
N VAL A 23 -3.27 -11.38 7.99
CA VAL A 23 -4.55 -12.05 8.33
C VAL A 23 -4.35 -13.07 9.43
N LYS A 24 -3.36 -13.97 9.30
CA LYS A 24 -3.03 -14.98 10.33
C LYS A 24 -2.84 -14.37 11.72
N LYS A 25 -2.18 -13.21 11.77
CA LYS A 25 -1.92 -12.50 13.05
C LYS A 25 -3.21 -11.92 13.64
N LEU A 26 -4.06 -11.33 12.80
CA LEU A 26 -5.32 -10.73 13.23
C LEU A 26 -6.33 -11.79 13.69
N VAL A 27 -6.43 -12.90 12.98
CA VAL A 27 -7.28 -14.04 13.37
C VAL A 27 -6.81 -14.62 14.71
N ARG A 28 -5.50 -14.79 14.91
CA ARG A 28 -4.94 -15.22 16.21
C ARG A 28 -5.22 -14.23 17.35
N ALA A 29 -5.36 -12.95 17.02
CA ALA A 29 -5.75 -11.91 17.97
C ALA A 29 -7.26 -11.86 18.24
N GLY A 30 -8.04 -12.78 17.66
CA GLY A 30 -9.49 -12.90 17.90
C GLY A 30 -10.38 -12.06 16.98
N LEU A 31 -9.84 -11.50 15.88
CA LEU A 31 -10.66 -10.82 14.88
C LEU A 31 -11.21 -11.82 13.86
N THR A 32 -12.43 -11.58 13.42
CA THR A 32 -12.98 -12.22 12.22
C THR A 32 -12.57 -11.37 11.02
N VAL A 33 -11.90 -11.97 10.04
CA VAL A 33 -11.45 -11.27 8.83
C VAL A 33 -12.25 -11.77 7.63
N GLN A 34 -12.79 -10.84 6.85
CA GLN A 34 -13.41 -11.11 5.56
C GLN A 34 -12.73 -10.30 4.46
N VAL A 35 -12.45 -10.96 3.35
CA VAL A 35 -11.78 -10.37 2.18
C VAL A 35 -12.70 -10.51 0.97
N GLU A 36 -12.83 -9.44 0.21
CA GLU A 36 -13.56 -9.49 -1.06
C GLU A 36 -12.79 -10.38 -2.06
N SER A 37 -13.50 -11.27 -2.76
CA SER A 37 -12.89 -12.16 -3.74
C SER A 37 -12.08 -11.38 -4.78
N GLY A 38 -10.87 -11.84 -5.04
CA GLY A 38 -9.93 -11.20 -5.97
C GLY A 38 -9.20 -9.98 -5.43
N ALA A 39 -9.44 -9.52 -4.19
CA ALA A 39 -8.79 -8.33 -3.62
C ALA A 39 -7.25 -8.42 -3.65
N GLY A 40 -6.68 -9.61 -3.42
CA GLY A 40 -5.24 -9.84 -3.44
C GLY A 40 -4.66 -10.16 -4.81
N LYS A 41 -5.48 -10.40 -5.84
CA LYS A 41 -5.05 -10.95 -7.14
C LYS A 41 -3.93 -10.14 -7.81
N HIS A 42 -4.07 -8.82 -7.86
CA HIS A 42 -3.07 -7.93 -8.47
C HIS A 42 -1.79 -7.77 -7.63
N ALA A 43 -1.86 -8.10 -6.34
CA ALA A 43 -0.72 -8.14 -5.43
C ALA A 43 -0.04 -9.53 -5.37
N GLY A 44 -0.53 -10.51 -6.16
CA GLY A 44 0.04 -11.87 -6.24
C GLY A 44 -0.52 -12.83 -5.20
N PHE A 45 -1.64 -12.51 -4.54
CA PHE A 45 -2.28 -13.37 -3.53
C PHE A 45 -3.64 -13.87 -4.04
N ALA A 46 -3.75 -15.18 -4.24
CA ALA A 46 -5.01 -15.84 -4.57
C ALA A 46 -5.93 -15.90 -3.32
N ASP A 47 -7.24 -16.01 -3.55
CA ASP A 47 -8.23 -16.11 -2.47
C ASP A 47 -7.95 -17.28 -1.52
N SER A 48 -7.49 -18.43 -2.05
CA SER A 48 -7.13 -19.59 -1.27
C SER A 48 -6.08 -19.32 -0.18
N LEU A 49 -5.13 -18.39 -0.44
CA LEU A 49 -4.11 -18.01 0.55
C LEU A 49 -4.72 -17.26 1.74
N TYR A 50 -5.79 -16.50 1.49
CA TYR A 50 -6.54 -15.83 2.55
C TYR A 50 -7.39 -16.81 3.35
N GLU A 51 -8.01 -17.81 2.69
CA GLU A 51 -8.75 -18.89 3.35
C GLU A 51 -7.83 -19.72 4.25
N GLU A 52 -6.65 -20.12 3.75
CA GLU A 52 -5.62 -20.79 4.53
C GLU A 52 -5.12 -19.96 5.72
N ALA A 53 -5.16 -18.64 5.59
CA ALA A 53 -4.83 -17.70 6.67
C ALA A 53 -5.94 -17.55 7.71
N GLY A 54 -7.16 -18.09 7.44
CA GLY A 54 -8.31 -18.05 8.32
C GLY A 54 -9.29 -16.91 8.02
N ALA A 55 -9.19 -16.25 6.85
CA ALA A 55 -10.19 -15.29 6.41
C ALA A 55 -11.36 -15.97 5.70
N GLY A 56 -12.55 -15.39 5.79
CA GLY A 56 -13.67 -15.69 4.89
C GLY A 56 -13.53 -14.92 3.58
N ILE A 57 -13.93 -15.53 2.47
CA ILE A 57 -14.02 -14.86 1.16
C ILE A 57 -15.48 -14.55 0.82
N THR A 58 -15.74 -13.38 0.27
CA THR A 58 -17.06 -12.98 -0.17
C THR A 58 -17.02 -12.24 -1.50
N THR A 59 -18.06 -12.43 -2.32
CA THR A 59 -18.28 -11.66 -3.55
C THR A 59 -19.28 -10.51 -3.35
N ASP A 60 -19.96 -10.47 -2.20
CA ASP A 60 -20.92 -9.43 -1.86
C ASP A 60 -20.25 -8.28 -1.10
N ARG A 61 -19.77 -7.30 -1.86
CA ARG A 61 -19.14 -6.08 -1.33
C ARG A 61 -20.09 -5.27 -0.45
N GLY A 62 -21.38 -5.20 -0.82
CA GLY A 62 -22.35 -4.41 -0.06
C GLY A 62 -22.54 -4.97 1.36
N SER A 63 -22.77 -6.27 1.47
CA SER A 63 -22.87 -6.96 2.77
C SER A 63 -21.57 -6.90 3.56
N LEU A 64 -20.42 -7.02 2.87
CA LEU A 64 -19.10 -6.91 3.49
C LEU A 64 -18.91 -5.56 4.20
N LEU A 65 -19.17 -4.45 3.51
CA LEU A 65 -18.99 -3.10 4.05
C LEU A 65 -20.01 -2.79 5.15
N LYS A 66 -21.26 -3.19 4.95
CA LYS A 66 -22.36 -2.95 5.91
C LYS A 66 -22.16 -3.72 7.23
N GLY A 67 -21.53 -4.90 7.18
CA GLY A 67 -21.30 -5.74 8.35
C GLY A 67 -20.03 -5.40 9.12
N ALA A 68 -19.10 -4.68 8.51
CA ALA A 68 -17.76 -4.48 9.04
C ALA A 68 -17.69 -3.50 10.22
N ASP A 69 -17.00 -3.89 11.28
CA ASP A 69 -16.61 -2.99 12.37
C ASP A 69 -15.34 -2.19 12.01
N ILE A 70 -14.47 -2.80 11.20
CA ILE A 70 -13.24 -2.18 10.68
C ILE A 70 -13.15 -2.44 9.19
N VAL A 71 -12.89 -1.40 8.39
CA VAL A 71 -12.63 -1.51 6.94
C VAL A 71 -11.21 -1.05 6.66
N LEU A 72 -10.40 -1.94 6.08
CA LEU A 72 -9.04 -1.64 5.64
C LEU A 72 -8.98 -1.61 4.12
N ARG A 73 -8.47 -0.52 3.56
CA ARG A 73 -8.22 -0.39 2.12
C ARG A 73 -7.01 0.51 1.86
N VAL A 74 -6.50 0.47 0.65
CA VAL A 74 -5.38 1.32 0.23
C VAL A 74 -5.90 2.70 -0.15
N ARG A 75 -6.84 2.76 -1.09
CA ARG A 75 -7.41 4.01 -1.59
C ARG A 75 -8.65 4.43 -0.81
N LYS A 76 -8.93 5.71 -0.80
CA LYS A 76 -10.15 6.29 -0.22
C LYS A 76 -11.41 5.71 -0.88
N PRO A 77 -12.53 5.60 -0.16
CA PRO A 77 -13.81 5.24 -0.74
C PRO A 77 -14.34 6.39 -1.62
N SER A 78 -15.26 6.09 -2.53
CA SER A 78 -16.08 7.13 -3.14
C SER A 78 -17.07 7.70 -2.12
N VAL A 79 -17.54 8.93 -2.35
CA VAL A 79 -18.55 9.55 -1.49
C VAL A 79 -19.84 8.70 -1.39
N ASP A 80 -20.24 8.09 -2.51
CA ASP A 80 -21.44 7.24 -2.56
C ASP A 80 -21.27 5.96 -1.73
N GLU A 81 -20.05 5.37 -1.73
CA GLU A 81 -19.77 4.14 -1.00
C GLU A 81 -19.79 4.33 0.52
N VAL A 82 -19.55 5.54 1.01
CA VAL A 82 -19.60 5.85 2.45
C VAL A 82 -20.95 5.49 3.05
N SER A 83 -22.04 5.64 2.30
CA SER A 83 -23.41 5.27 2.76
C SER A 83 -23.58 3.77 3.02
N SER A 84 -22.69 2.92 2.48
CA SER A 84 -22.68 1.48 2.70
C SER A 84 -21.91 1.07 3.94
N LEU A 85 -21.18 1.98 4.58
CA LEU A 85 -20.41 1.69 5.79
C LEU A 85 -21.34 1.62 7.01
N LYS A 86 -21.00 0.72 7.92
CA LYS A 86 -21.71 0.62 9.20
C LYS A 86 -21.47 1.86 10.05
N GLN A 87 -22.52 2.43 10.63
CA GLN A 87 -22.38 3.50 11.62
C GLN A 87 -21.50 3.04 12.80
N GLY A 88 -20.56 3.87 13.21
CA GLY A 88 -19.59 3.55 14.26
C GLY A 88 -18.43 2.68 13.78
N ALA A 89 -18.35 2.32 12.49
CA ALA A 89 -17.21 1.60 11.95
C ALA A 89 -15.92 2.44 11.96
N ILE A 90 -14.79 1.75 11.96
CA ILE A 90 -13.46 2.36 11.78
C ILE A 90 -13.03 2.12 10.33
N HIS A 91 -12.74 3.19 9.61
CA HIS A 91 -12.22 3.13 8.23
C HIS A 91 -10.76 3.56 8.20
N VAL A 92 -9.88 2.75 7.59
CA VAL A 92 -8.44 3.01 7.48
C VAL A 92 -8.02 2.98 6.02
N SER A 93 -7.51 4.08 5.50
CA SER A 93 -6.96 4.18 4.14
C SER A 93 -6.12 5.44 3.97
N TYR A 94 -5.56 5.65 2.77
CA TYR A 94 -5.10 6.97 2.34
C TYR A 94 -6.33 7.79 1.95
N LEU A 95 -6.66 8.83 2.72
CA LEU A 95 -7.89 9.63 2.57
C LEU A 95 -7.69 10.94 1.81
N ASP A 96 -6.48 11.49 1.84
CA ASP A 96 -6.16 12.82 1.29
C ASP A 96 -7.08 13.94 1.87
N PRO A 97 -7.18 14.03 3.22
CA PRO A 97 -8.22 14.82 3.87
C PRO A 97 -8.17 16.32 3.57
N TYR A 98 -7.01 16.85 3.17
CA TYR A 98 -6.86 18.26 2.80
C TYR A 98 -7.50 18.62 1.46
N ASN A 99 -7.60 17.65 0.54
CA ASN A 99 -8.18 17.87 -0.78
C ASN A 99 -9.59 17.28 -0.91
N GLU A 100 -10.00 16.40 0.03
CA GLU A 100 -11.23 15.63 -0.03
C GLU A 100 -12.24 16.03 1.07
N GLY A 101 -12.49 17.33 1.21
CA GLY A 101 -13.41 17.86 2.24
C GLY A 101 -14.80 17.20 2.20
N ALA A 102 -15.40 17.06 1.02
CA ALA A 102 -16.71 16.44 0.85
C ALA A 102 -16.74 14.97 1.33
N LEU A 103 -15.66 14.23 1.14
CA LEU A 103 -15.52 12.86 1.64
C LEU A 103 -15.44 12.85 3.18
N VAL A 104 -14.65 13.76 3.76
CA VAL A 104 -14.50 13.89 5.22
C VAL A 104 -15.84 14.25 5.86
N ASP A 105 -16.57 15.18 5.29
CA ASP A 105 -17.91 15.58 5.75
C ASP A 105 -18.86 14.39 5.71
N LYS A 106 -18.86 13.64 4.61
CA LYS A 106 -19.71 12.46 4.44
C LYS A 106 -19.40 11.35 5.42
N LEU A 107 -18.12 11.05 5.68
CA LEU A 107 -17.69 10.10 6.69
C LEU A 107 -18.13 10.52 8.10
N THR A 108 -18.08 11.83 8.38
CA THR A 108 -18.53 12.41 9.64
C THR A 108 -20.04 12.27 9.82
N GLU A 109 -20.83 12.61 8.78
CA GLU A 109 -22.28 12.43 8.75
C GLU A 109 -22.71 10.97 8.97
N ALA A 110 -21.95 10.04 8.37
CA ALA A 110 -22.18 8.60 8.54
C ALA A 110 -21.76 8.07 9.92
N GLY A 111 -21.14 8.88 10.77
CA GLY A 111 -20.64 8.48 12.08
C GLY A 111 -19.48 7.47 12.00
N VAL A 112 -18.67 7.52 10.95
CA VAL A 112 -17.52 6.64 10.72
C VAL A 112 -16.26 7.28 11.28
N THR A 113 -15.52 6.54 12.12
CA THR A 113 -14.19 6.96 12.59
C THR A 113 -13.16 6.68 11.51
N SER A 114 -12.51 7.71 10.99
CA SER A 114 -11.54 7.57 9.89
C SER A 114 -10.12 7.75 10.35
N ILE A 115 -9.23 6.85 9.91
CA ILE A 115 -7.78 6.93 10.13
C ILE A 115 -7.12 7.10 8.77
N SER A 116 -6.56 8.29 8.55
CA SER A 116 -5.80 8.62 7.36
C SER A 116 -4.35 8.19 7.52
N MET A 117 -3.89 7.25 6.69
CA MET A 117 -2.55 6.67 6.79
C MET A 117 -1.44 7.69 6.57
N GLU A 118 -1.66 8.68 5.70
CA GLU A 118 -0.72 9.78 5.44
C GLU A 118 -0.62 10.79 6.58
N MET A 119 -1.59 10.79 7.51
CA MET A 119 -1.63 11.68 8.67
C MET A 119 -0.98 11.06 9.91
N ILE A 120 -0.55 9.81 9.85
CA ILE A 120 0.14 9.16 10.97
C ILE A 120 1.43 9.93 11.29
N PRO A 121 1.63 10.37 12.55
CA PRO A 121 2.80 11.16 12.93
C PRO A 121 4.11 10.39 12.69
N ARG A 122 5.13 11.06 12.13
CA ARG A 122 6.46 10.49 11.91
C ARG A 122 7.31 10.52 13.18
N THR A 123 6.95 9.69 14.14
CA THR A 123 7.67 9.52 15.40
C THR A 123 8.23 8.11 15.51
N THR A 124 9.22 7.89 16.35
CA THR A 124 9.81 6.57 16.59
C THR A 124 8.75 5.54 17.00
N ARG A 125 7.75 5.94 17.78
CA ARG A 125 6.66 5.05 18.22
C ARG A 125 5.75 4.61 17.06
N ALA A 126 5.53 5.49 16.09
CA ALA A 126 4.65 5.27 14.95
C ALA A 126 5.39 4.72 13.70
N GLN A 127 6.72 4.54 13.78
CA GLN A 127 7.54 4.12 12.63
C GLN A 127 7.03 2.84 11.95
N LYS A 128 6.49 1.88 12.71
CA LYS A 128 5.92 0.64 12.17
C LYS A 128 4.61 0.86 11.38
N MET A 129 3.98 2.00 11.55
CA MET A 129 2.74 2.42 10.88
C MET A 129 3.00 3.46 9.78
N ASP A 130 4.26 3.88 9.57
CA ASP A 130 4.64 4.86 8.55
C ASP A 130 4.66 4.22 7.16
N ALA A 131 3.47 4.17 6.57
CA ALA A 131 3.27 3.63 5.24
C ALA A 131 3.85 4.54 4.15
N LEU A 132 3.92 5.86 4.36
CA LEU A 132 4.52 6.80 3.39
C LEU A 132 6.03 6.54 3.24
N SER A 133 6.76 6.42 4.35
CA SER A 133 8.21 6.12 4.30
C SER A 133 8.47 4.73 3.71
N SER A 134 7.63 3.74 4.03
CA SER A 134 7.74 2.40 3.44
C SER A 134 7.56 2.44 1.92
N GLN A 135 6.56 3.14 1.40
CA GLN A 135 6.33 3.30 -0.04
C GLN A 135 7.42 4.16 -0.70
N ALA A 136 7.90 5.21 -0.05
CA ALA A 136 8.99 6.04 -0.55
C ALA A 136 10.30 5.23 -0.71
N ASN A 137 10.57 4.31 0.20
CA ASN A 137 11.72 3.40 0.09
C ASN A 137 11.63 2.52 -1.16
N LEU A 138 10.48 1.89 -1.39
CA LEU A 138 10.23 1.09 -2.60
C LEU A 138 10.32 1.94 -3.87
N ALA A 139 9.77 3.16 -3.85
CA ALA A 139 9.85 4.10 -4.97
C ALA A 139 11.30 4.44 -5.33
N GLY A 140 12.16 4.70 -4.34
CA GLY A 140 13.58 4.96 -4.56
C GLY A 140 14.32 3.80 -5.24
N TYR A 141 14.00 2.57 -4.85
CA TYR A 141 14.51 1.38 -5.52
C TYR A 141 14.04 1.27 -6.97
N VAL A 142 12.72 1.34 -7.19
CA VAL A 142 12.11 1.18 -8.52
C VAL A 142 12.59 2.25 -9.49
N MET A 143 12.73 3.52 -9.03
CA MET A 143 13.23 4.61 -9.88
C MET A 143 14.60 4.30 -10.48
N VAL A 144 15.53 3.75 -9.68
CA VAL A 144 16.87 3.42 -10.18
C VAL A 144 16.83 2.27 -11.18
N ILE A 145 16.00 1.23 -10.93
CA ILE A 145 15.82 0.12 -11.86
C ILE A 145 15.24 0.61 -13.21
N GLN A 146 14.23 1.48 -13.15
CA GLN A 146 13.63 2.08 -14.35
C GLN A 146 14.63 2.98 -15.09
N ALA A 147 15.42 3.78 -14.36
CA ALA A 147 16.47 4.60 -14.95
C ALA A 147 17.51 3.71 -15.64
N ALA A 148 17.98 2.66 -14.99
CA ALA A 148 18.93 1.70 -15.56
C ALA A 148 18.41 1.04 -16.84
N SER A 149 17.12 0.69 -16.89
CA SER A 149 16.49 0.06 -18.06
C SER A 149 16.29 1.00 -19.25
N LYS A 150 16.27 2.33 -19.00
CA LYS A 150 16.06 3.37 -20.03
C LYS A 150 17.35 4.08 -20.46
N LEU A 151 18.44 3.83 -19.77
CA LEU A 151 19.73 4.47 -20.04
C LEU A 151 20.47 3.70 -21.13
N ASP A 152 21.00 4.39 -22.13
CA ASP A 152 21.79 3.81 -23.23
C ASP A 152 23.24 3.46 -22.83
N ARG A 153 23.45 3.12 -21.55
CA ARG A 153 24.70 2.65 -20.99
C ARG A 153 24.48 1.85 -19.71
N ILE A 154 25.43 0.97 -19.41
CA ILE A 154 25.40 0.18 -18.17
C ILE A 154 25.78 1.02 -16.96
N LEU A 155 25.30 0.62 -15.77
CA LEU A 155 25.64 1.30 -14.52
C LEU A 155 27.02 0.93 -14.00
N PRO A 156 27.45 -0.36 -13.94
CA PRO A 156 28.74 -0.74 -13.39
C PRO A 156 29.92 -0.48 -14.35
N MET A 157 31.12 -0.47 -13.81
CA MET A 157 32.32 -0.70 -14.64
C MET A 157 32.28 -2.16 -15.13
N MET A 158 32.59 -2.36 -16.42
CA MET A 158 32.61 -3.69 -17.00
C MET A 158 33.77 -3.83 -17.98
N MET A 159 34.49 -4.93 -17.89
CA MET A 159 35.53 -5.28 -18.84
C MET A 159 34.94 -6.16 -19.94
N THR A 160 35.20 -5.80 -21.20
CA THR A 160 34.80 -6.57 -22.39
C THR A 160 36.03 -6.88 -23.22
N PRO A 161 35.98 -7.83 -24.17
CA PRO A 161 37.08 -8.04 -25.11
C PRO A 161 37.47 -6.81 -25.91
N ALA A 162 36.54 -5.87 -26.13
CA ALA A 162 36.77 -4.61 -26.83
C ALA A 162 37.32 -3.49 -25.95
N GLY A 163 37.42 -3.70 -24.62
CA GLY A 163 37.91 -2.72 -23.68
C GLY A 163 37.04 -2.55 -22.44
N THR A 164 37.42 -1.55 -21.60
CA THR A 164 36.73 -1.26 -20.35
C THR A 164 35.63 -0.23 -20.55
N LEU A 165 34.42 -0.55 -20.09
CA LEU A 165 33.29 0.37 -19.99
C LEU A 165 33.36 1.09 -18.63
N SER A 166 33.32 2.42 -18.68
CA SER A 166 33.30 3.24 -17.45
C SER A 166 31.93 3.21 -16.79
N PRO A 167 31.86 3.24 -15.45
CA PRO A 167 30.60 3.24 -14.74
C PRO A 167 29.77 4.51 -15.02
N ALA A 168 28.46 4.39 -14.95
CA ALA A 168 27.57 5.55 -15.01
C ALA A 168 27.70 6.40 -13.74
N LYS A 169 27.56 7.71 -13.89
CA LYS A 169 27.45 8.65 -12.76
C LYS A 169 25.98 8.94 -12.50
N VAL A 170 25.55 8.70 -11.25
CA VAL A 170 24.18 8.96 -10.81
C VAL A 170 24.22 10.13 -9.83
N PHE A 171 23.44 11.15 -10.12
CA PHE A 171 23.21 12.29 -9.24
C PHE A 171 21.78 12.25 -8.70
N VAL A 172 21.63 12.33 -7.38
CA VAL A 172 20.33 12.26 -6.70
C VAL A 172 20.05 13.60 -6.01
N ILE A 173 18.95 14.24 -6.39
CA ILE A 173 18.47 15.45 -5.73
C ILE A 173 17.54 15.05 -4.58
N GLY A 174 17.96 15.36 -3.35
CA GLY A 174 17.24 15.04 -2.13
C GLY A 174 17.77 13.78 -1.42
N ALA A 175 17.95 13.89 -0.10
CA ALA A 175 18.46 12.84 0.78
C ALA A 175 17.38 12.35 1.78
N GLY A 176 16.10 12.38 1.39
CA GLY A 176 15.01 11.74 2.12
C GLY A 176 15.00 10.21 1.90
N VAL A 177 13.98 9.52 2.41
CA VAL A 177 13.88 8.06 2.35
C VAL A 177 14.05 7.51 0.93
N ALA A 178 13.34 8.09 -0.06
CA ALA A 178 13.45 7.68 -1.46
C ALA A 178 14.85 7.96 -2.03
N GLY A 179 15.41 9.16 -1.77
CA GLY A 179 16.73 9.54 -2.28
C GLY A 179 17.85 8.68 -1.70
N LEU A 180 17.85 8.41 -0.40
CA LEU A 180 18.83 7.53 0.24
C LEU A 180 18.74 6.10 -0.31
N GLN A 181 17.53 5.58 -0.52
CA GLN A 181 17.36 4.27 -1.14
C GLN A 181 17.81 4.25 -2.60
N ALA A 182 17.54 5.31 -3.36
CA ALA A 182 18.01 5.44 -4.73
C ALA A 182 19.55 5.43 -4.79
N ILE A 183 20.21 6.19 -3.92
CA ILE A 183 21.68 6.19 -3.80
C ILE A 183 22.20 4.78 -3.49
N ALA A 184 21.61 4.12 -2.49
CA ALA A 184 21.99 2.77 -2.08
C ALA A 184 21.81 1.76 -3.22
N THR A 185 20.72 1.86 -3.98
CA THR A 185 20.43 0.98 -5.11
C THR A 185 21.39 1.22 -6.28
N ALA A 186 21.60 2.48 -6.68
CA ALA A 186 22.53 2.84 -7.74
C ALA A 186 23.96 2.37 -7.42
N LYS A 187 24.39 2.55 -6.18
CA LYS A 187 25.71 2.10 -5.72
C LYS A 187 25.84 0.57 -5.75
N ARG A 188 24.80 -0.17 -5.33
CA ARG A 188 24.79 -1.65 -5.44
C ARG A 188 24.83 -2.14 -6.88
N LEU A 189 24.27 -1.39 -7.82
CA LEU A 189 24.35 -1.66 -9.26
C LEU A 189 25.66 -1.21 -9.90
N GLY A 190 26.59 -0.65 -9.13
CA GLY A 190 27.94 -0.31 -9.58
C GLY A 190 28.08 1.08 -10.19
N ALA A 191 27.09 1.96 -10.07
CA ALA A 191 27.20 3.35 -10.46
C ALA A 191 28.09 4.12 -9.48
#